data_2cb6f69c649d4594a3d9afac5b5f6d89
#
_entry.id   2cb6f69c649d4594a3d9afac5b5f6d89
#
_cell.length_a   1.000
_cell.length_b   1.000
_cell.length_c   1.000
_cell.angle_alpha   90.00
_cell.angle_beta   90.00
_cell.angle_gamma   90.00
#
_symmetry.space_group_name_H-M   'P 1'
#
loop_
_entity.id
_entity.type
_entity.pdbx_description
1 polymer ?
#
loop_
_entity_poly.entity_id
_entity_poly.type
_entity_poly.pdbx_seq_one_letter_code
_entity_poly.pdbx_strand_id
1 'polypeptide(L)'
;MLTRQEFHKLCDRSTVLLDGATGSNLQKAGMPRGCCTETWVLEHPEALLCLQREYVQAGTQILYAPTFQAQPIALARQGLEGQTEAINAKLVQLSRSVSDNVLVAGDLTTLAAFTDSFDDANFDLLVENYRRQIRGLMDGGADLLIAETLMYAEEAEAVATAAELEGAGCCMYSFTMQPDGSLFSGREAGPILKSLEEAGAAAVGFNCVAADLSTPGLVGKLRRYTKLPVLCKPNAGVPVIGSDGLAHYDMSAPEFAKIMLQCCQMGARLLGGCCGTDAGFIAATRQALTE
;
A
#
# COMPACT_ATOMS: atom_id res chain seq x y z
N MET A 1 5.95 2.28 16.94
CA MET A 1 4.97 1.56 16.10
C MET A 1 3.71 1.30 16.92
N LEU A 2 2.51 1.40 16.30
CA LEU A 2 1.25 1.05 16.94
C LEU A 2 1.18 -0.45 17.25
N THR A 3 0.43 -0.79 18.29
CA THR A 3 -0.07 -2.16 18.46
C THR A 3 -1.27 -2.41 17.54
N ARG A 4 -1.50 -3.67 17.17
CA ARG A 4 -2.70 -4.08 16.43
C ARG A 4 -4.00 -3.62 17.11
N GLN A 5 -4.04 -3.67 18.45
CA GLN A 5 -5.22 -3.25 19.21
C GLN A 5 -5.50 -1.75 19.10
N GLU A 6 -4.48 -0.91 19.14
CA GLU A 6 -4.62 0.55 18.94
C GLU A 6 -5.10 0.85 17.53
N PHE A 7 -4.55 0.17 16.53
CA PHE A 7 -4.99 0.29 15.14
C PHE A 7 -6.45 -0.14 14.94
N HIS A 8 -6.88 -1.27 15.53
CA HIS A 8 -8.29 -1.70 15.44
C HIS A 8 -9.23 -0.66 16.09
N LYS A 9 -8.86 -0.09 17.25
CA LYS A 9 -9.64 0.98 17.88
C LYS A 9 -9.79 2.21 16.97
N LEU A 10 -8.79 2.51 16.13
CA LEU A 10 -8.90 3.58 15.13
C LEU A 10 -9.94 3.22 14.07
N CYS A 11 -9.86 2.01 13.50
CA CYS A 11 -10.78 1.52 12.47
C CYS A 11 -12.23 1.33 12.97
N ASP A 12 -12.43 1.05 14.26
CA ASP A 12 -13.76 0.89 14.87
C ASP A 12 -14.48 2.23 15.03
N ARG A 13 -13.75 3.33 15.20
CA ARG A 13 -14.33 4.67 15.42
C ARG A 13 -14.89 5.28 14.14
N SER A 14 -14.19 5.10 13.03
CA SER A 14 -14.56 5.67 11.73
C SER A 14 -13.83 4.97 10.58
N THR A 15 -14.30 5.21 9.37
CA THR A 15 -13.52 4.87 8.16
C THR A 15 -12.24 5.71 8.15
N VAL A 16 -11.11 5.07 7.92
CA VAL A 16 -9.78 5.67 7.87
C VAL A 16 -9.43 5.98 6.42
N LEU A 17 -9.02 7.22 6.15
CA LEU A 17 -8.56 7.63 4.83
C LEU A 17 -7.05 7.42 4.71
N LEU A 18 -6.68 6.65 3.70
CA LEU A 18 -5.32 6.48 3.22
C LEU A 18 -4.99 7.54 2.16
N ASP A 19 -3.76 7.59 1.73
CA ASP A 19 -3.34 8.46 0.63
C ASP A 19 -3.76 7.95 -0.76
N GLY A 20 -3.34 8.69 -1.80
CA GLY A 20 -3.46 8.32 -3.20
C GLY A 20 -2.14 7.79 -3.78
N ALA A 21 -2.00 7.87 -5.10
CA ALA A 21 -0.81 7.40 -5.80
C ALA A 21 0.43 8.24 -5.48
N THR A 22 1.56 7.58 -5.20
CA THR A 22 2.86 8.25 -5.10
C THR A 22 3.56 8.28 -6.45
N GLY A 23 3.86 7.14 -7.05
CA GLY A 23 4.70 7.06 -8.25
C GLY A 23 4.18 7.86 -9.44
N SER A 24 2.88 7.72 -9.79
CA SER A 24 2.30 8.44 -10.94
C SER A 24 2.29 9.97 -10.73
N ASN A 25 2.14 10.46 -9.50
CA ASN A 25 2.17 11.89 -9.22
C ASN A 25 3.60 12.44 -9.15
N LEU A 26 4.57 11.67 -8.67
CA LEU A 26 5.98 12.04 -8.77
C LEU A 26 6.46 12.12 -10.22
N GLN A 27 5.95 11.23 -11.11
CA GLN A 27 6.23 11.35 -12.55
C GLN A 27 5.66 12.64 -13.15
N LYS A 28 4.44 13.04 -12.76
CA LYS A 28 3.88 14.36 -13.15
C LYS A 28 4.71 15.53 -12.60
N ALA A 29 5.36 15.35 -11.44
CA ALA A 29 6.26 16.33 -10.83
C ALA A 29 7.68 16.32 -11.42
N GLY A 30 7.95 15.51 -12.46
CA GLY A 30 9.22 15.50 -13.19
C GLY A 30 10.13 14.30 -12.90
N MET A 31 9.68 13.29 -12.13
CA MET A 31 10.45 12.07 -11.93
C MET A 31 10.59 11.30 -13.25
N PRO A 32 11.82 11.00 -13.70
CA PRO A 32 12.06 10.24 -14.91
C PRO A 32 11.51 8.82 -14.83
N ARG A 33 11.12 8.26 -15.98
CA ARG A 33 10.71 6.86 -16.07
C ARG A 33 11.88 5.92 -15.82
N GLY A 34 11.59 4.81 -15.16
CA GLY A 34 12.56 3.74 -14.94
C GLY A 34 13.69 4.09 -13.97
N CYS A 35 13.63 5.28 -13.34
CA CYS A 35 14.52 5.56 -12.22
C CYS A 35 13.98 4.87 -10.94
N CYS A 36 14.86 4.68 -9.98
CA CYS A 36 14.48 4.25 -8.66
C CYS A 36 13.78 5.40 -7.94
N THR A 37 12.51 5.18 -7.59
CA THR A 37 11.70 6.21 -6.91
C THR A 37 12.35 6.63 -5.59
N GLU A 38 12.87 5.68 -4.85
CA GLU A 38 13.44 5.86 -3.53
C GLU A 38 14.64 6.79 -3.55
N THR A 39 15.59 6.55 -4.47
CA THR A 39 16.77 7.42 -4.63
C THR A 39 16.40 8.78 -5.19
N TRP A 40 15.49 8.82 -6.17
CA TRP A 40 15.04 10.08 -6.75
C TRP A 40 14.36 10.96 -5.70
N VAL A 41 13.53 10.39 -4.83
CA VAL A 41 12.89 11.14 -3.72
C VAL A 41 13.92 11.68 -2.73
N LEU A 42 14.96 10.92 -2.41
CA LEU A 42 16.03 11.42 -1.54
C LEU A 42 16.83 12.59 -2.16
N GLU A 43 16.92 12.64 -3.48
CA GLU A 43 17.54 13.75 -4.23
C GLU A 43 16.58 14.93 -4.44
N HIS A 44 15.25 14.67 -4.48
CA HIS A 44 14.21 15.65 -4.75
C HIS A 44 13.09 15.60 -3.67
N PRO A 45 13.43 15.79 -2.39
CA PRO A 45 12.49 15.56 -1.28
C PRO A 45 11.25 16.46 -1.35
N GLU A 46 11.38 17.69 -1.87
CA GLU A 46 10.26 18.63 -1.95
C GLU A 46 9.11 18.14 -2.84
N ALA A 47 9.40 17.32 -3.86
CA ALA A 47 8.34 16.74 -4.70
C ALA A 47 7.43 15.82 -3.90
N LEU A 48 8.01 14.95 -3.05
CA LEU A 48 7.24 14.09 -2.14
C LEU A 48 6.52 14.92 -1.07
N LEU A 49 7.24 15.85 -0.42
CA LEU A 49 6.67 16.66 0.66
C LEU A 49 5.48 17.48 0.18
N CYS A 50 5.54 18.05 -1.03
CA CYS A 50 4.42 18.75 -1.64
C CYS A 50 3.21 17.81 -1.82
N LEU A 51 3.42 16.66 -2.46
CA LEU A 51 2.38 15.67 -2.70
C LEU A 51 1.72 15.19 -1.38
N GLN A 52 2.52 14.84 -0.39
CA GLN A 52 2.00 14.32 0.87
C GLN A 52 1.27 15.41 1.69
N ARG A 53 1.70 16.68 1.62
CA ARG A 53 0.95 17.80 2.20
C ARG A 53 -0.42 17.97 1.56
N GLU A 54 -0.53 17.80 0.24
CA GLU A 54 -1.83 17.82 -0.46
C GLU A 54 -2.73 16.68 0.02
N TYR A 55 -2.20 15.47 0.21
CA TYR A 55 -2.95 14.34 0.77
C TYR A 55 -3.43 14.62 2.20
N VAL A 56 -2.59 15.18 3.07
CA VAL A 56 -2.99 15.57 4.43
C VAL A 56 -4.11 16.60 4.41
N GLN A 57 -4.02 17.63 3.55
CA GLN A 57 -5.06 18.63 3.37
C GLN A 57 -6.37 18.03 2.85
N ALA A 58 -6.30 17.02 1.97
CA ALA A 58 -7.45 16.27 1.49
C ALA A 58 -8.12 15.40 2.58
N GLY A 59 -7.42 15.14 3.69
CA GLY A 59 -7.97 14.41 4.84
C GLY A 59 -7.37 13.03 5.06
N THR A 60 -6.26 12.70 4.41
CA THR A 60 -5.51 11.46 4.67
C THR A 60 -5.11 11.37 6.14
N GLN A 61 -5.29 10.20 6.73
CA GLN A 61 -4.95 9.90 8.12
C GLN A 61 -3.73 8.96 8.22
N ILE A 62 -3.46 8.20 7.16
CA ILE A 62 -2.27 7.34 7.05
C ILE A 62 -1.61 7.62 5.70
N LEU A 63 -0.39 8.15 5.73
CA LEU A 63 0.49 8.30 4.56
C LEU A 63 1.32 7.03 4.39
N TYR A 64 1.56 6.63 3.14
CA TYR A 64 2.53 5.59 2.83
C TYR A 64 3.89 6.23 2.54
N ALA A 65 4.93 5.77 3.23
CA ALA A 65 6.29 6.18 2.92
C ALA A 65 6.69 5.67 1.52
N PRO A 66 7.50 6.42 0.76
CA PRO A 66 7.88 6.02 -0.60
C PRO A 66 8.99 4.95 -0.59
N THR A 67 8.71 3.82 0.05
CA THR A 67 9.65 2.71 0.29
C THR A 67 9.28 1.45 -0.49
N PHE A 68 8.37 1.57 -1.45
CA PHE A 68 7.74 0.49 -2.21
C PHE A 68 8.76 -0.53 -2.74
N GLN A 69 9.86 -0.09 -3.38
CA GLN A 69 10.93 -0.96 -3.90
C GLN A 69 12.26 -0.78 -3.16
N ALA A 70 12.23 -0.49 -1.86
CA ALA A 70 13.45 -0.31 -1.06
C ALA A 70 13.95 -1.62 -0.42
N GLN A 71 13.62 -2.79 -0.99
CA GLN A 71 14.16 -4.09 -0.57
C GLN A 71 15.59 -4.27 -1.06
N PRO A 72 16.44 -5.08 -0.38
CA PRO A 72 17.80 -5.36 -0.80
C PRO A 72 17.93 -5.81 -2.26
N ILE A 73 17.08 -6.75 -2.69
CA ILE A 73 17.11 -7.30 -4.06
C ILE A 73 16.77 -6.25 -5.12
N ALA A 74 15.89 -5.30 -4.82
CA ALA A 74 15.55 -4.21 -5.72
C ALA A 74 16.68 -3.16 -5.77
N LEU A 75 17.20 -2.76 -4.62
CA LEU A 75 18.30 -1.81 -4.47
C LEU A 75 19.61 -2.32 -5.07
N ALA A 76 19.82 -3.64 -5.12
CA ALA A 76 21.01 -4.26 -5.72
C ALA A 76 21.16 -3.92 -7.21
N ARG A 77 20.06 -3.62 -7.94
CA ARG A 77 20.12 -3.13 -9.32
C ARG A 77 20.91 -1.81 -9.47
N GLN A 78 21.15 -1.12 -8.37
CA GLN A 78 21.87 0.14 -8.29
C GLN A 78 23.12 0.07 -7.39
N GLY A 79 23.46 -1.14 -6.89
CA GLY A 79 24.56 -1.33 -5.93
C GLY A 79 24.30 -0.71 -4.56
N LEU A 80 23.03 -0.58 -4.16
CA LEU A 80 22.60 0.08 -2.92
C LEU A 80 22.06 -0.90 -1.87
N GLU A 81 22.14 -2.21 -2.09
CA GLU A 81 21.65 -3.25 -1.16
C GLU A 81 22.27 -3.16 0.23
N GLY A 82 23.51 -2.67 0.32
CA GLY A 82 24.19 -2.40 1.59
C GLY A 82 23.62 -1.21 2.38
N GLN A 83 22.76 -0.39 1.77
CA GLN A 83 22.17 0.80 2.37
C GLN A 83 20.65 0.65 2.63
N THR A 84 20.11 -0.55 2.50
CA THR A 84 18.67 -0.82 2.60
C THR A 84 18.05 -0.19 3.84
N GLU A 85 18.59 -0.47 5.00
CA GLU A 85 18.03 0.02 6.27
C GLU A 85 18.10 1.56 6.35
N ALA A 86 19.22 2.14 5.94
CA ALA A 86 19.41 3.60 5.97
C ALA A 86 18.50 4.36 4.98
N ILE A 87 18.28 3.79 3.78
CA ILE A 87 17.37 4.37 2.77
C ILE A 87 15.94 4.35 3.28
N ASN A 88 15.47 3.20 3.77
CA ASN A 88 14.11 3.07 4.32
C ASN A 88 13.88 4.02 5.49
N ALA A 89 14.83 4.10 6.44
CA ALA A 89 14.72 5.00 7.58
C ALA A 89 14.60 6.47 7.16
N LYS A 90 15.43 6.93 6.21
CA LYS A 90 15.37 8.31 5.70
C LYS A 90 14.04 8.63 5.03
N LEU A 91 13.49 7.71 4.22
CA LEU A 91 12.23 7.91 3.50
C LEU A 91 11.05 7.96 4.46
N VAL A 92 11.03 7.13 5.50
CA VAL A 92 10.03 7.20 6.57
C VAL A 92 10.13 8.53 7.32
N GLN A 93 11.34 8.95 7.72
CA GLN A 93 11.56 10.23 8.40
C GLN A 93 11.10 11.42 7.55
N LEU A 94 11.31 11.36 6.24
CA LEU A 94 10.84 12.38 5.31
C LEU A 94 9.31 12.48 5.34
N SER A 95 8.59 11.36 5.22
CA SER A 95 7.12 11.35 5.30
C SER A 95 6.62 11.81 6.68
N ARG A 96 7.26 11.44 7.76
CA ARG A 96 6.92 11.90 9.11
C ARG A 96 7.06 13.41 9.30
N SER A 97 7.99 14.04 8.57
CA SER A 97 8.19 15.50 8.63
C SER A 97 7.04 16.32 8.04
N VAL A 98 6.09 15.66 7.36
CA VAL A 98 4.95 16.34 6.71
C VAL A 98 3.94 16.86 7.74
N SER A 99 3.62 16.07 8.76
CA SER A 99 2.62 16.43 9.79
C SER A 99 2.70 15.49 11.00
N ASP A 100 2.55 16.04 12.20
CA ASP A 100 2.44 15.28 13.44
C ASP A 100 1.04 14.65 13.65
N ASN A 101 0.07 15.02 12.80
CA ASN A 101 -1.34 14.61 12.96
C ASN A 101 -1.73 13.42 12.06
N VAL A 102 -0.80 12.83 11.36
CA VAL A 102 -1.02 11.66 10.49
C VAL A 102 -0.08 10.53 10.89
N LEU A 103 -0.54 9.31 10.65
CA LEU A 103 0.29 8.12 10.79
C LEU A 103 1.10 7.91 9.50
N VAL A 104 2.27 7.31 9.62
CA VAL A 104 3.10 6.92 8.49
C VAL A 104 3.26 5.40 8.46
N ALA A 105 2.78 4.79 7.39
CA ALA A 105 2.99 3.38 7.11
C ALA A 105 4.30 3.19 6.34
N GLY A 106 5.16 2.30 6.83
CA GLY A 106 6.28 1.77 6.05
C GLY A 106 5.74 0.83 4.97
N ASP A 107 6.06 1.09 3.71
CA ASP A 107 5.48 0.41 2.56
C ASP A 107 6.43 -0.65 2.00
N LEU A 108 5.92 -1.88 1.90
CA LEU A 108 6.56 -3.04 1.29
C LEU A 108 5.72 -3.50 0.09
N THR A 109 6.36 -4.16 -0.88
CA THR A 109 5.63 -4.68 -2.05
C THR A 109 6.12 -6.06 -2.47
N THR A 110 5.46 -6.59 -3.51
CA THR A 110 5.82 -7.86 -4.16
C THR A 110 7.25 -7.90 -4.66
N LEU A 111 7.89 -9.04 -4.53
CA LEU A 111 9.20 -9.35 -5.13
C LEU A 111 9.08 -10.08 -6.48
N ALA A 112 7.87 -10.23 -7.02
CA ALA A 112 7.61 -10.94 -8.27
C ALA A 112 8.38 -10.41 -9.50
N ALA A 113 8.83 -9.15 -9.47
CA ALA A 113 9.69 -8.59 -10.52
C ALA A 113 11.17 -8.98 -10.39
N PHE A 114 11.56 -9.65 -9.31
CA PHE A 114 12.95 -9.94 -8.95
C PHE A 114 13.23 -11.42 -8.73
N THR A 115 12.20 -12.26 -8.61
CA THR A 115 12.32 -13.71 -8.48
C THR A 115 11.26 -14.41 -9.31
N ASP A 116 11.63 -15.51 -9.96
CA ASP A 116 10.73 -16.34 -10.77
C ASP A 116 10.10 -17.48 -9.96
N SER A 117 10.47 -17.63 -8.68
CA SER A 117 10.01 -18.72 -7.84
C SER A 117 9.74 -18.25 -6.42
N PHE A 118 8.57 -18.65 -5.93
CA PHE A 118 8.10 -18.46 -4.55
C PHE A 118 7.95 -19.81 -3.84
N ASP A 119 8.85 -20.75 -4.14
CA ASP A 119 8.90 -22.07 -3.52
C ASP A 119 9.65 -22.05 -2.18
N ASP A 120 9.60 -23.18 -1.47
CA ASP A 120 10.25 -23.36 -0.16
C ASP A 120 11.76 -23.08 -0.21
N ALA A 121 12.43 -23.33 -1.34
CA ALA A 121 13.86 -23.10 -1.48
C ALA A 121 14.24 -21.61 -1.45
N ASN A 122 13.32 -20.72 -1.84
CA ASN A 122 13.51 -19.27 -1.86
C ASN A 122 12.85 -18.56 -0.69
N PHE A 123 12.06 -19.25 0.16
CA PHE A 123 11.31 -18.63 1.23
C PHE A 123 12.19 -17.85 2.22
N ASP A 124 13.30 -18.46 2.66
CA ASP A 124 14.24 -17.79 3.58
C ASP A 124 14.86 -16.52 2.96
N LEU A 125 15.09 -16.53 1.64
CA LEU A 125 15.58 -15.36 0.92
C LEU A 125 14.53 -14.23 0.91
N LEU A 126 13.25 -14.57 0.68
CA LEU A 126 12.15 -13.60 0.74
C LEU A 126 12.04 -13.00 2.14
N VAL A 127 12.05 -13.86 3.17
CA VAL A 127 11.98 -13.42 4.57
C VAL A 127 13.13 -12.46 4.89
N GLU A 128 14.38 -12.79 4.53
CA GLU A 128 15.52 -11.91 4.83
C GLU A 128 15.47 -10.57 4.08
N ASN A 129 14.96 -10.55 2.83
CA ASN A 129 14.75 -9.29 2.10
C ASN A 129 13.75 -8.39 2.84
N TYR A 130 12.60 -8.95 3.25
CA TYR A 130 11.61 -8.18 4.00
C TYR A 130 12.09 -7.79 5.39
N ARG A 131 12.81 -8.63 6.11
CA ARG A 131 13.37 -8.32 7.43
C ARG A 131 14.26 -7.09 7.40
N ARG A 132 15.18 -7.01 6.44
CA ARG A 132 16.09 -5.87 6.30
C ARG A 132 15.33 -4.58 5.99
N GLN A 133 14.31 -4.64 5.12
CA GLN A 133 13.46 -3.50 4.86
C GLN A 133 12.70 -3.08 6.12
N ILE A 134 12.05 -4.02 6.82
CA ILE A 134 11.27 -3.78 8.03
C ILE A 134 12.13 -3.12 9.12
N ARG A 135 13.38 -3.57 9.34
CA ARG A 135 14.30 -2.88 10.27
C ARG A 135 14.46 -1.41 9.94
N GLY A 136 14.75 -1.10 8.67
CA GLY A 136 14.91 0.29 8.24
C GLY A 136 13.63 1.11 8.40
N LEU A 137 12.46 0.53 8.12
CA LEU A 137 11.17 1.18 8.32
C LEU A 137 10.91 1.48 9.81
N MET A 138 11.21 0.53 10.69
CA MET A 138 11.07 0.70 12.14
C MET A 138 12.07 1.73 12.68
N ASP A 139 13.32 1.69 12.25
CA ASP A 139 14.37 2.65 12.62
C ASP A 139 14.01 4.09 12.17
N GLY A 140 13.32 4.23 11.05
CA GLY A 140 12.76 5.48 10.57
C GLY A 140 11.57 5.99 11.37
N GLY A 141 11.00 5.14 12.23
CA GLY A 141 9.87 5.48 13.08
C GLY A 141 8.51 5.30 12.38
N ALA A 142 8.35 4.32 11.49
CA ALA A 142 7.05 3.97 10.93
C ALA A 142 6.05 3.62 12.06
N ASP A 143 4.82 4.12 11.96
CA ASP A 143 3.77 3.87 12.93
C ASP A 143 3.14 2.49 12.75
N LEU A 144 3.13 1.98 11.52
CA LEU A 144 2.65 0.66 11.11
C LEU A 144 3.34 0.26 9.80
N LEU A 145 3.11 -0.99 9.36
CA LEU A 145 3.56 -1.50 8.07
C LEU A 145 2.38 -1.75 7.14
N ILE A 146 2.63 -1.66 5.85
CA ILE A 146 1.76 -2.13 4.78
C ILE A 146 2.60 -2.95 3.78
N ALA A 147 2.16 -4.16 3.47
CA ALA A 147 2.63 -4.91 2.32
C ALA A 147 1.55 -4.82 1.25
N GLU A 148 1.81 -4.00 0.21
CA GLU A 148 0.81 -3.74 -0.83
C GLU A 148 1.18 -4.37 -2.18
N THR A 149 0.18 -4.55 -3.03
CA THR A 149 0.32 -5.11 -4.38
C THR A 149 0.91 -6.53 -4.39
N LEU A 150 0.68 -7.29 -3.31
CA LEU A 150 1.11 -8.68 -3.25
C LEU A 150 0.37 -9.50 -4.31
N MET A 151 1.09 -10.42 -4.96
CA MET A 151 0.58 -11.25 -6.05
C MET A 151 0.44 -12.71 -5.63
N TYR A 152 1.21 -13.14 -4.64
CA TYR A 152 1.32 -14.54 -4.18
C TYR A 152 1.10 -14.64 -2.68
N ALA A 153 0.55 -15.77 -2.24
CA ALA A 153 0.33 -16.06 -0.82
C ALA A 153 1.64 -16.17 -0.06
N GLU A 154 2.63 -16.78 -0.68
CA GLU A 154 3.95 -17.05 -0.13
C GLU A 154 4.69 -15.75 0.22
N GLU A 155 4.47 -14.67 -0.54
CA GLU A 155 5.01 -13.34 -0.21
C GLU A 155 4.39 -12.80 1.07
N ALA A 156 3.07 -12.92 1.22
CA ALA A 156 2.37 -12.47 2.42
C ALA A 156 2.83 -13.25 3.67
N GLU A 157 3.05 -14.56 3.53
CA GLU A 157 3.61 -15.41 4.58
C GLU A 157 5.05 -15.01 4.93
N ALA A 158 5.88 -14.70 3.93
CA ALA A 158 7.26 -14.23 4.16
C ALA A 158 7.29 -12.87 4.86
N VAL A 159 6.40 -11.93 4.47
CA VAL A 159 6.25 -10.64 5.18
C VAL A 159 5.79 -10.86 6.62
N ALA A 160 4.81 -11.74 6.86
CA ALA A 160 4.30 -12.03 8.20
C ALA A 160 5.41 -12.62 9.10
N THR A 161 6.17 -13.57 8.57
CA THR A 161 7.33 -14.16 9.25
C THR A 161 8.40 -13.10 9.55
N ALA A 162 8.72 -12.26 8.57
CA ALA A 162 9.71 -11.19 8.73
C ALA A 162 9.24 -10.15 9.78
N ALA A 163 7.97 -9.78 9.76
CA ALA A 163 7.38 -8.84 10.73
C ALA A 163 7.40 -9.40 12.16
N GLU A 164 7.09 -10.68 12.33
CA GLU A 164 7.17 -11.37 13.62
C GLU A 164 8.62 -11.40 14.14
N LEU A 165 9.57 -11.81 13.30
CA LEU A 165 10.99 -11.88 13.66
C LEU A 165 11.59 -10.51 14.05
N GLU A 166 11.14 -9.43 13.45
CA GLU A 166 11.58 -8.06 13.76
C GLU A 166 10.70 -7.39 14.84
N GLY A 167 9.64 -8.05 15.34
CA GLY A 167 8.78 -7.52 16.39
C GLY A 167 7.85 -6.39 15.91
N ALA A 168 7.52 -6.33 14.62
CA ALA A 168 6.62 -5.35 14.05
C ALA A 168 5.16 -5.68 14.40
N GLY A 169 4.58 -4.96 15.37
CA GLY A 169 3.28 -5.29 15.98
C GLY A 169 2.05 -4.93 15.17
N CYS A 170 2.17 -4.19 14.07
CA CYS A 170 1.03 -3.73 13.26
C CYS A 170 1.38 -3.76 11.76
N CYS A 171 0.92 -4.77 11.04
CA CYS A 171 1.14 -4.92 9.61
C CYS A 171 -0.19 -5.17 8.89
N MET A 172 -0.45 -4.39 7.83
CA MET A 172 -1.56 -4.55 6.90
C MET A 172 -1.10 -5.30 5.65
N TYR A 173 -2.01 -6.01 4.98
CA TYR A 173 -1.71 -6.77 3.77
C TYR A 173 -2.72 -6.45 2.67
N SER A 174 -2.24 -6.15 1.48
CA SER A 174 -3.06 -5.77 0.33
C SER A 174 -2.58 -6.49 -0.93
N PHE A 175 -3.53 -7.09 -1.64
CA PHE A 175 -3.25 -7.88 -2.83
C PHE A 175 -3.77 -7.17 -4.08
N THR A 176 -3.08 -7.33 -5.20
CA THR A 176 -3.71 -7.12 -6.49
C THR A 176 -4.48 -8.39 -6.88
N MET A 177 -5.74 -8.24 -7.32
CA MET A 177 -6.67 -9.34 -7.49
C MET A 177 -7.42 -9.24 -8.81
N GLN A 178 -7.92 -10.38 -9.27
CA GLN A 178 -8.92 -10.44 -10.33
C GLN A 178 -10.30 -9.96 -9.82
N PRO A 179 -11.23 -9.54 -10.68
CA PRO A 179 -12.57 -9.10 -10.27
C PRO A 179 -13.39 -10.17 -9.53
N ASP A 180 -13.06 -11.44 -9.73
CA ASP A 180 -13.68 -12.57 -9.02
C ASP A 180 -13.11 -12.78 -7.61
N GLY A 181 -12.07 -12.04 -7.21
CA GLY A 181 -11.40 -12.14 -5.91
C GLY A 181 -10.31 -13.22 -5.84
N SER A 182 -9.94 -13.81 -6.98
CA SER A 182 -8.76 -14.67 -7.07
C SER A 182 -7.48 -13.85 -7.22
N LEU A 183 -6.36 -14.39 -6.76
CA LEU A 183 -5.03 -13.84 -7.03
C LEU A 183 -4.61 -14.17 -8.47
N PHE A 184 -3.58 -13.50 -8.97
CA PHE A 184 -3.02 -13.80 -10.30
C PHE A 184 -2.45 -15.21 -10.41
N SER A 185 -2.09 -15.85 -9.30
CA SER A 185 -1.75 -17.26 -9.21
C SER A 185 -2.94 -18.22 -9.44
N GLY A 186 -4.17 -17.70 -9.55
CA GLY A 186 -5.41 -18.48 -9.65
C GLY A 186 -5.93 -19.00 -8.30
N ARG A 187 -5.23 -18.75 -7.18
CA ARG A 187 -5.68 -19.14 -5.84
C ARG A 187 -6.78 -18.19 -5.33
N GLU A 188 -7.76 -18.72 -4.62
CA GLU A 188 -8.74 -17.89 -3.92
C GLU A 188 -8.10 -17.10 -2.78
N ALA A 189 -8.44 -15.82 -2.63
CA ALA A 189 -7.92 -14.99 -1.56
C ALA A 189 -8.43 -15.41 -0.18
N GLY A 190 -9.63 -15.97 -0.07
CA GLY A 190 -10.29 -16.27 1.21
C GLY A 190 -9.43 -17.06 2.20
N PRO A 191 -8.87 -18.24 1.83
CA PRO A 191 -8.00 -19.01 2.71
C PRO A 191 -6.75 -18.21 3.16
N ILE A 192 -6.19 -17.41 2.25
CA ILE A 192 -5.00 -16.59 2.50
C ILE A 192 -5.30 -15.49 3.54
N LEU A 193 -6.45 -14.80 3.38
CA LEU A 193 -6.87 -13.77 4.34
C LEU A 193 -7.10 -14.35 5.73
N LYS A 194 -7.65 -15.57 5.81
CA LYS A 194 -7.84 -16.27 7.09
C LYS A 194 -6.49 -16.63 7.72
N SER A 195 -5.56 -17.15 6.96
CA SER A 195 -4.20 -17.45 7.46
C SER A 195 -3.51 -16.19 7.99
N LEU A 196 -3.62 -15.07 7.28
CA LEU A 196 -3.08 -13.77 7.73
C LEU A 196 -3.77 -13.25 9.00
N GLU A 197 -5.09 -13.42 9.14
CA GLU A 197 -5.82 -13.09 10.36
C GLU A 197 -5.30 -13.89 11.55
N GLU A 198 -5.08 -15.20 11.37
CA GLU A 198 -4.49 -16.10 12.36
C GLU A 198 -3.03 -15.75 12.70
N ALA A 199 -2.26 -15.32 11.71
CA ALA A 199 -0.88 -14.81 11.86
C ALA A 199 -0.79 -13.42 12.49
N GLY A 200 -1.92 -12.76 12.79
CA GLY A 200 -1.94 -11.49 13.50
C GLY A 200 -1.92 -10.25 12.62
N ALA A 201 -2.30 -10.34 11.36
CA ALA A 201 -2.48 -9.16 10.50
C ALA A 201 -3.37 -8.10 11.16
N ALA A 202 -3.06 -6.83 10.93
CA ALA A 202 -3.85 -5.70 11.43
C ALA A 202 -5.03 -5.36 10.52
N ALA A 203 -4.86 -5.50 9.21
CA ALA A 203 -5.89 -5.37 8.18
C ALA A 203 -5.52 -6.18 6.95
N VAL A 204 -6.50 -6.51 6.13
CA VAL A 204 -6.29 -7.16 4.84
C VAL A 204 -7.16 -6.49 3.77
N GLY A 205 -6.77 -6.59 2.50
CA GLY A 205 -7.57 -5.98 1.45
C GLY A 205 -6.97 -6.10 0.07
N PHE A 206 -7.27 -5.12 -0.76
CA PHE A 206 -6.79 -5.07 -2.13
C PHE A 206 -6.40 -3.66 -2.56
N ASN A 207 -5.45 -3.59 -3.49
CA ASN A 207 -5.04 -2.36 -4.16
C ASN A 207 -4.67 -2.64 -5.63
N CYS A 208 -4.42 -1.59 -6.37
CA CYS A 208 -3.96 -1.67 -7.76
C CYS A 208 -4.91 -2.45 -8.71
N VAL A 209 -6.20 -2.55 -8.37
CA VAL A 209 -7.28 -3.01 -9.24
C VAL A 209 -8.04 -1.80 -9.78
N ALA A 210 -8.68 -1.91 -10.93
CA ALA A 210 -9.50 -0.81 -11.46
C ALA A 210 -10.69 -0.53 -10.52
N ALA A 211 -10.95 0.76 -10.23
CA ALA A 211 -12.22 1.14 -9.63
C ALA A 211 -13.33 1.01 -10.69
N ASP A 212 -14.34 0.21 -10.40
CA ASP A 212 -15.53 0.02 -11.25
C ASP A 212 -16.73 -0.44 -10.40
N LEU A 213 -17.84 -0.75 -11.09
CA LEU A 213 -19.06 -1.21 -10.41
C LEU A 213 -18.93 -2.56 -9.69
N SER A 214 -17.89 -3.34 -9.97
CA SER A 214 -17.63 -4.63 -9.32
C SER A 214 -16.83 -4.48 -8.00
N THR A 215 -16.12 -3.36 -7.84
CA THR A 215 -15.24 -3.09 -6.69
C THR A 215 -15.95 -3.22 -5.32
N PRO A 216 -17.17 -2.70 -5.11
CA PRO A 216 -17.90 -2.92 -3.85
C PRO A 216 -18.22 -4.40 -3.60
N GLY A 217 -18.51 -5.16 -4.67
CA GLY A 217 -18.73 -6.60 -4.61
C GLY A 217 -17.49 -7.37 -4.14
N LEU A 218 -16.29 -6.92 -4.53
CA LEU A 218 -15.04 -7.50 -4.07
C LEU A 218 -14.86 -7.30 -2.55
N VAL A 219 -15.13 -6.10 -2.02
CA VAL A 219 -15.15 -5.85 -0.56
C VAL A 219 -16.10 -6.83 0.14
N GLY A 220 -17.33 -6.98 -0.37
CA GLY A 220 -18.31 -7.91 0.18
C GLY A 220 -17.86 -9.37 0.16
N LYS A 221 -17.09 -9.79 -0.86
CA LYS A 221 -16.49 -11.13 -0.90
C LYS A 221 -15.45 -11.30 0.22
N LEU A 222 -14.50 -10.36 0.35
CA LEU A 222 -13.43 -10.45 1.36
C LEU A 222 -14.01 -10.48 2.78
N ARG A 223 -15.05 -9.69 3.06
CA ARG A 223 -15.74 -9.67 4.37
C ARG A 223 -16.34 -11.00 4.79
N ARG A 224 -16.54 -11.96 3.89
CA ARG A 224 -17.01 -13.31 4.23
C ARG A 224 -15.91 -14.18 4.85
N TYR A 225 -14.65 -13.84 4.59
CA TYR A 225 -13.50 -14.65 4.99
C TYR A 225 -12.73 -14.07 6.19
N THR A 226 -12.93 -12.80 6.52
CA THR A 226 -12.18 -12.14 7.60
C THR A 226 -13.06 -11.21 8.44
N LYS A 227 -12.70 -11.07 9.71
CA LYS A 227 -13.24 -10.06 10.63
C LYS A 227 -12.37 -8.82 10.72
N LEU A 228 -11.17 -8.86 10.16
CA LEU A 228 -10.25 -7.73 10.14
C LEU A 228 -10.84 -6.53 9.39
N PRO A 229 -10.38 -5.31 9.66
CA PRO A 229 -10.65 -4.16 8.81
C PRO A 229 -10.25 -4.47 7.35
N VAL A 230 -11.15 -4.19 6.39
CA VAL A 230 -10.86 -4.38 4.97
C VAL A 230 -10.35 -3.09 4.37
N LEU A 231 -9.21 -3.19 3.69
CA LEU A 231 -8.56 -2.13 2.94
C LEU A 231 -9.00 -2.17 1.47
N CYS A 232 -9.36 -1.00 0.93
CA CYS A 232 -9.74 -0.79 -0.46
C CYS A 232 -9.00 0.44 -1.01
N LYS A 233 -8.02 0.20 -1.92
CA LYS A 233 -7.17 1.26 -2.51
C LYS A 233 -7.05 1.05 -4.03
N PRO A 234 -8.15 1.22 -4.81
CA PRO A 234 -8.17 0.94 -6.24
C PRO A 234 -7.53 2.07 -7.07
N ASN A 235 -7.26 1.77 -8.35
CA ASN A 235 -6.83 2.74 -9.35
C ASN A 235 -8.00 3.66 -9.76
N ALA A 236 -7.70 4.80 -10.39
CA ALA A 236 -8.69 5.71 -10.97
C ALA A 236 -9.33 5.14 -12.27
N GLY A 237 -9.88 3.94 -12.18
CA GLY A 237 -10.40 3.19 -13.32
C GLY A 237 -9.36 2.32 -14.02
N VAL A 238 -9.63 1.97 -15.28
CA VAL A 238 -8.75 1.12 -16.11
C VAL A 238 -7.65 1.97 -16.74
N PRO A 239 -6.36 1.59 -16.63
CA PRO A 239 -5.30 2.32 -17.30
C PRO A 239 -5.36 2.14 -18.82
N VAL A 240 -5.22 3.24 -19.56
CA VAL A 240 -5.03 3.25 -21.01
C VAL A 240 -3.63 3.74 -21.32
N ILE A 241 -2.83 2.94 -22.01
CA ILE A 241 -1.47 3.35 -22.39
C ILE A 241 -1.57 4.32 -23.56
N GLY A 242 -1.17 5.56 -23.33
CA GLY A 242 -1.14 6.62 -24.32
C GLY A 242 0.02 6.48 -25.33
N SER A 243 0.01 7.31 -26.36
CA SER A 243 1.10 7.40 -27.35
C SER A 243 2.44 7.88 -26.75
N ASP A 244 2.39 8.56 -25.60
CA ASP A 244 3.52 8.91 -24.75
C ASP A 244 4.03 7.71 -23.96
N GLY A 245 3.31 6.57 -24.05
CA GLY A 245 3.52 5.31 -23.31
C GLY A 245 3.21 5.41 -21.82
N LEU A 246 2.55 6.49 -21.33
CA LEU A 246 2.08 6.61 -19.94
C LEU A 246 0.72 5.93 -19.77
N ALA A 247 0.47 5.46 -18.56
CA ALA A 247 -0.87 5.04 -18.16
C ALA A 247 -1.71 6.29 -17.87
N HIS A 248 -2.77 6.47 -18.64
CA HIS A 248 -3.77 7.50 -18.44
C HIS A 248 -5.01 6.86 -17.81
N TYR A 249 -5.67 7.62 -16.97
CA TYR A 249 -6.87 7.22 -16.26
C TYR A 249 -7.96 8.26 -16.51
N ASP A 250 -9.16 7.82 -16.88
CA ASP A 250 -10.27 8.68 -17.29
C ASP A 250 -11.37 8.84 -16.24
N MET A 251 -11.30 8.11 -15.13
CA MET A 251 -12.26 8.23 -14.04
C MET A 251 -12.11 9.57 -13.32
N SER A 252 -13.23 10.27 -13.15
CA SER A 252 -13.26 11.50 -12.37
C SER A 252 -13.29 11.24 -10.85
N ALA A 253 -12.82 12.21 -10.05
CA ALA A 253 -12.85 12.11 -8.60
C ALA A 253 -14.27 11.90 -8.01
N PRO A 254 -15.35 12.55 -8.51
CA PRO A 254 -16.72 12.26 -8.05
C PRO A 254 -17.22 10.86 -8.38
N GLU A 255 -16.86 10.29 -9.53
CA GLU A 255 -17.22 8.90 -9.88
C GLU A 255 -16.49 7.90 -8.96
N PHE A 256 -15.20 8.11 -8.76
CA PHE A 256 -14.41 7.33 -7.82
C PHE A 256 -15.01 7.38 -6.41
N ALA A 257 -15.34 8.57 -5.91
CA ALA A 257 -15.90 8.77 -4.57
C ALA A 257 -17.23 8.01 -4.37
N LYS A 258 -18.09 7.93 -5.39
CA LYS A 258 -19.33 7.12 -5.35
C LYS A 258 -19.03 5.63 -5.16
N ILE A 259 -18.02 5.10 -5.87
CA ILE A 259 -17.58 3.70 -5.71
C ILE A 259 -17.01 3.48 -4.31
N MET A 260 -16.18 4.40 -3.81
CA MET A 260 -15.59 4.30 -2.47
C MET A 260 -16.65 4.35 -1.35
N LEU A 261 -17.68 5.18 -1.50
CA LEU A 261 -18.82 5.18 -0.59
C LEU A 261 -19.53 3.81 -0.57
N GLN A 262 -19.76 3.21 -1.73
CA GLN A 262 -20.34 1.86 -1.81
C GLN A 262 -19.40 0.80 -1.19
N CYS A 263 -18.08 0.91 -1.38
CA CYS A 263 -17.10 0.05 -0.70
C CYS A 263 -17.18 0.17 0.82
N CYS A 264 -17.32 1.40 1.35
CA CYS A 264 -17.56 1.64 2.76
C CYS A 264 -18.84 0.96 3.26
N GLN A 265 -19.95 1.10 2.53
CA GLN A 265 -21.24 0.46 2.83
C GLN A 265 -21.15 -1.08 2.81
N MET A 266 -20.29 -1.65 1.94
CA MET A 266 -20.00 -3.08 1.91
C MET A 266 -19.04 -3.54 3.02
N GLY A 267 -18.53 -2.63 3.84
CA GLY A 267 -17.75 -2.94 5.04
C GLY A 267 -16.25 -2.68 4.94
N ALA A 268 -15.77 -1.97 3.92
CA ALA A 268 -14.40 -1.46 3.93
C ALA A 268 -14.23 -0.41 5.05
N ARG A 269 -13.06 -0.43 5.71
CA ARG A 269 -12.73 0.47 6.81
C ARG A 269 -11.51 1.34 6.52
N LEU A 270 -10.68 0.95 5.56
CA LEU A 270 -9.53 1.73 5.11
C LEU A 270 -9.73 2.02 3.61
N LEU A 271 -9.83 3.29 3.27
CA LEU A 271 -10.14 3.74 1.92
C LEU A 271 -9.04 4.68 1.43
N GLY A 272 -8.54 4.43 0.23
CA GLY A 272 -7.55 5.28 -0.43
C GLY A 272 -7.59 5.12 -1.94
N GLY A 273 -6.60 5.65 -2.62
CA GLY A 273 -6.45 5.49 -4.06
C GLY A 273 -5.08 4.93 -4.44
N CYS A 274 -5.01 4.15 -5.51
CA CYS A 274 -3.76 3.69 -6.11
C CYS A 274 -3.51 4.44 -7.43
N CYS A 275 -2.94 3.83 -8.43
CA CYS A 275 -2.49 4.49 -9.65
C CYS A 275 -3.56 5.42 -10.27
N GLY A 276 -3.13 6.58 -10.72
CA GLY A 276 -3.98 7.61 -11.34
C GLY A 276 -4.74 8.52 -10.38
N THR A 277 -4.82 8.20 -9.08
CA THR A 277 -5.48 9.05 -8.09
C THR A 277 -4.54 10.15 -7.57
N ASP A 278 -5.11 11.26 -7.12
CA ASP A 278 -4.43 12.38 -6.49
C ASP A 278 -5.23 12.89 -5.27
N ALA A 279 -4.81 14.01 -4.69
CA ALA A 279 -5.47 14.60 -3.53
C ALA A 279 -6.94 14.96 -3.77
N GLY A 280 -7.33 15.28 -5.01
CA GLY A 280 -8.71 15.54 -5.39
C GLY A 280 -9.62 14.31 -5.23
N PHE A 281 -9.11 13.12 -5.52
CA PHE A 281 -9.83 11.85 -5.30
C PHE A 281 -10.05 11.56 -3.82
N ILE A 282 -9.03 11.83 -2.98
CA ILE A 282 -9.14 11.65 -1.53
C ILE A 282 -10.12 12.65 -0.92
N ALA A 283 -10.06 13.93 -1.34
CA ALA A 283 -10.97 14.97 -0.89
C ALA A 283 -12.43 14.65 -1.27
N ALA A 284 -12.68 14.20 -2.51
CA ALA A 284 -14.01 13.80 -2.96
C ALA A 284 -14.53 12.57 -2.17
N THR A 285 -13.66 11.59 -1.91
CA THR A 285 -14.01 10.42 -1.09
C THR A 285 -14.37 10.84 0.34
N ARG A 286 -13.57 11.72 0.96
CA ARG A 286 -13.87 12.28 2.28
C ARG A 286 -15.24 12.96 2.32
N GLN A 287 -15.53 13.79 1.33
CA GLN A 287 -16.82 14.50 1.22
C GLN A 287 -17.98 13.50 1.15
N ALA A 288 -17.91 12.51 0.27
CA ALA A 288 -18.96 11.50 0.10
C ALA A 288 -19.21 10.66 1.36
N LEU A 289 -18.19 10.48 2.23
CA LEU A 289 -18.35 9.76 3.50
C LEU A 289 -18.98 10.59 4.62
N THR A 290 -19.05 11.93 4.47
CA THR A 290 -19.60 12.85 5.47
C THR A 290 -21.00 13.35 5.14
N GLU A 291 -21.46 13.18 3.91
CA GLU A 291 -22.84 13.44 3.44
C GLU A 291 -23.78 12.27 3.75
#